data_b2323869f2662eb8d7c08ac95c501e41
#
_entry.id   b2323869f2662eb8d7c08ac95c501e41
#
_cell.length_a   1.000
_cell.length_b   1.000
_cell.length_c   1.000
_cell.angle_alpha   90.00
_cell.angle_beta   90.00
_cell.angle_gamma   90.00
#
_symmetry.space_group_name_H-M   'P 1'
#
loop_
_entity.id
_entity.type
_entity.pdbx_description
1 polymer ?
#
loop_
_entity_poly.entity_id
_entity_poly.type
_entity_poly.pdbx_seq_one_letter_code
_entity_poly.pdbx_strand_id
1 'polypeptide(L)'
;MEEVRTSTIADIVDDTEQFIQANFYDDAPMELTGGAALLGVLSRMIVNGQLLSLLVSVLIIFVIMAVVFRSFVGGLFATLPMGISVVMMFGLMGYLDIPLDVTTMLLTSILVGVGVDYTVHFLWHLRDHIKDGDTLEQAISNTFLISGRGILFNGLSVVV
;
A
#
# COMPACT_ATOMS: atom_id res chain seq x y z
N MET A 1 -28.19 -4.00 13.42
CA MET A 1 -27.80 -2.71 12.84
C MET A 1 -26.78 -3.04 11.77
N GLU A 2 -27.15 -2.92 10.49
CA GLU A 2 -26.17 -3.05 9.40
C GLU A 2 -25.19 -1.88 9.52
N GLU A 3 -23.91 -2.19 9.67
CA GLU A 3 -22.86 -1.19 9.57
C GLU A 3 -22.87 -0.65 8.12
N VAL A 4 -23.32 0.57 7.96
CA VAL A 4 -23.26 1.27 6.67
C VAL A 4 -21.79 1.50 6.36
N ARG A 5 -21.25 0.79 5.39
CA ARG A 5 -19.86 0.90 4.96
C ARG A 5 -19.57 2.30 4.44
N THR A 6 -18.40 2.83 4.72
CA THR A 6 -17.97 4.17 4.27
C THR A 6 -18.02 4.29 2.72
N SER A 7 -17.76 3.20 2.00
CA SER A 7 -17.94 3.14 0.54
C SER A 7 -19.38 3.35 0.12
N THR A 8 -20.34 2.73 0.82
CA THR A 8 -21.77 2.90 0.53
C THR A 8 -22.21 4.34 0.75
N ILE A 9 -21.68 5.03 1.76
CA ILE A 9 -21.95 6.45 2.00
C ILE A 9 -21.39 7.30 0.84
N ALA A 10 -20.19 7.00 0.37
CA ALA A 10 -19.58 7.73 -0.74
C ALA A 10 -20.40 7.58 -2.03
N ASP A 11 -20.88 6.37 -2.34
CA ASP A 11 -21.71 6.09 -3.50
C ASP A 11 -23.07 6.83 -3.42
N ILE A 12 -23.72 6.83 -2.27
CA ILE A 12 -24.98 7.56 -2.04
C ILE A 12 -24.77 9.07 -2.20
N VAL A 13 -23.66 9.59 -1.71
CA VAL A 13 -23.32 11.02 -1.85
C VAL A 13 -23.12 11.37 -3.32
N ASP A 14 -22.42 10.54 -4.10
CA ASP A 14 -22.21 10.74 -5.53
C ASP A 14 -23.51 10.72 -6.34
N ASP A 15 -24.34 9.72 -6.10
CA ASP A 15 -25.65 9.61 -6.75
C ASP A 15 -26.54 10.82 -6.44
N THR A 16 -26.51 11.28 -5.18
CA THR A 16 -27.30 12.44 -4.74
C THR A 16 -26.76 13.74 -5.35
N GLU A 17 -25.46 13.93 -5.40
CA GLU A 17 -24.85 15.10 -6.07
C GLU A 17 -25.16 15.13 -7.57
N GLN A 18 -25.08 13.98 -8.25
CA GLN A 18 -25.44 13.88 -9.66
C GLN A 18 -26.93 14.21 -9.89
N PHE A 19 -27.80 13.72 -9.02
CA PHE A 19 -29.23 14.01 -9.09
C PHE A 19 -29.50 15.51 -8.89
N ILE A 20 -28.85 16.14 -7.92
CA ILE A 20 -28.97 17.59 -7.65
C ILE A 20 -28.50 18.39 -8.87
N GLN A 21 -27.34 18.06 -9.43
CA GLN A 21 -26.77 18.74 -10.59
C GLN A 21 -27.68 18.60 -11.83
N ALA A 22 -28.25 17.41 -12.04
CA ALA A 22 -29.09 17.16 -13.19
C ALA A 22 -30.47 17.85 -13.14
N ASN A 23 -31.00 18.10 -11.95
CA ASN A 23 -32.38 18.57 -11.82
C ASN A 23 -32.55 19.96 -11.22
N PHE A 24 -31.54 20.51 -10.52
CA PHE A 24 -31.71 21.74 -9.74
C PHE A 24 -30.60 22.79 -9.95
N TYR A 25 -29.56 22.47 -10.74
CA TYR A 25 -28.38 23.34 -10.85
C TYR A 25 -28.70 24.74 -11.44
N ASP A 26 -29.68 24.84 -12.34
CA ASP A 26 -30.06 26.09 -12.98
C ASP A 26 -31.00 26.96 -12.13
N ASP A 27 -31.78 26.35 -11.22
CA ASP A 27 -32.81 27.04 -10.45
C ASP A 27 -32.34 27.48 -9.06
N ALA A 28 -31.46 26.72 -8.41
CA ALA A 28 -30.85 27.09 -7.14
C ALA A 28 -29.56 26.26 -6.91
N PRO A 29 -28.44 26.88 -6.56
CA PRO A 29 -27.23 26.14 -6.20
C PRO A 29 -27.48 25.39 -4.88
N MET A 30 -27.78 24.09 -4.99
CA MET A 30 -27.91 23.23 -3.83
C MET A 30 -26.60 22.47 -3.61
N GLU A 31 -26.09 22.56 -2.39
CA GLU A 31 -24.91 21.80 -1.97
C GLU A 31 -25.32 20.74 -0.94
N LEU A 32 -24.83 19.53 -1.12
CA LEU A 32 -25.04 18.47 -0.16
C LEU A 32 -24.19 18.76 1.09
N THR A 33 -24.85 18.98 2.24
CA THR A 33 -24.17 19.28 3.49
C THR A 33 -24.52 18.22 4.55
N GLY A 34 -23.66 18.13 5.57
CA GLY A 34 -23.87 17.21 6.68
C GLY A 34 -22.76 16.19 6.82
N GLY A 35 -22.85 15.39 7.88
CA GLY A 35 -21.79 14.42 8.23
C GLY A 35 -21.56 13.37 7.15
N ALA A 36 -22.60 12.91 6.46
CA ALA A 36 -22.49 11.92 5.39
C ALA A 36 -21.75 12.47 4.15
N ALA A 37 -22.07 13.69 3.72
CA ALA A 37 -21.38 14.35 2.62
C ALA A 37 -19.89 14.56 2.94
N LEU A 38 -19.60 15.04 4.15
CA LEU A 38 -18.22 15.24 4.61
C LEU A 38 -17.44 13.92 4.63
N LEU A 39 -18.02 12.83 5.13
CA LEU A 39 -17.39 11.50 5.15
C LEU A 39 -17.12 10.98 3.73
N GLY A 40 -18.04 11.19 2.78
CA GLY A 40 -17.86 10.80 1.38
C GLY A 40 -16.69 11.54 0.73
N VAL A 41 -16.62 12.86 0.90
CA VAL A 41 -15.52 13.68 0.37
C VAL A 41 -14.19 13.29 1.01
N LEU A 42 -14.14 13.14 2.34
CA LEU A 42 -12.92 12.74 3.05
C LEU A 42 -12.44 11.36 2.60
N SER A 43 -13.35 10.39 2.45
CA SER A 43 -13.00 9.04 1.97
C SER A 43 -12.33 9.09 0.60
N ARG A 44 -12.90 9.82 -0.36
CA ARG A 44 -12.30 10.00 -1.70
C ARG A 44 -10.94 10.68 -1.66
N MET A 45 -10.81 11.74 -0.88
CA MET A 45 -9.53 12.44 -0.75
C MET A 45 -8.44 11.53 -0.16
N ILE A 46 -8.79 10.73 0.85
CA ILE A 46 -7.87 9.78 1.48
C ILE A 46 -7.47 8.69 0.48
N VAL A 47 -8.42 8.06 -0.21
CA VAL A 47 -8.12 6.98 -1.19
C VAL A 47 -7.21 7.50 -2.31
N ASN A 48 -7.54 8.64 -2.91
CA ASN A 48 -6.73 9.22 -3.99
C ASN A 48 -5.35 9.66 -3.51
N GLY A 49 -5.29 10.30 -2.34
CA GLY A 49 -4.03 10.70 -1.72
C GLY A 49 -3.14 9.50 -1.38
N GLN A 50 -3.74 8.40 -0.94
CA GLN A 50 -3.04 7.18 -0.57
C GLN A 50 -2.41 6.49 -1.79
N LEU A 51 -3.13 6.38 -2.91
CA LEU A 51 -2.58 5.81 -4.13
C LEU A 51 -1.35 6.59 -4.63
N LEU A 52 -1.44 7.92 -4.63
CA LEU A 52 -0.31 8.77 -4.97
C LEU A 52 0.85 8.59 -3.99
N SER A 53 0.57 8.55 -2.69
CA SER A 53 1.57 8.33 -1.64
C SER A 53 2.29 6.98 -1.81
N LEU A 54 1.55 5.92 -2.13
CA LEU A 54 2.13 4.60 -2.41
C LEU A 54 3.08 4.64 -3.61
N LEU A 55 2.67 5.25 -4.72
CA LEU A 55 3.52 5.39 -5.91
C LEU A 55 4.81 6.16 -5.59
N VAL A 56 4.69 7.28 -4.89
CA VAL A 56 5.84 8.10 -4.48
C VAL A 56 6.75 7.29 -3.53
N SER A 57 6.19 6.54 -2.58
CA SER A 57 6.96 5.70 -1.66
C SER A 57 7.74 4.61 -2.40
N VAL A 58 7.11 3.90 -3.34
CA VAL A 58 7.78 2.89 -4.17
C VAL A 58 8.92 3.51 -4.96
N LEU A 59 8.71 4.70 -5.52
CA LEU A 59 9.74 5.42 -6.27
C LEU A 59 10.93 5.83 -5.39
N ILE A 60 10.65 6.37 -4.21
CA ILE A 60 11.70 6.76 -3.25
C ILE A 60 12.51 5.54 -2.83
N ILE A 61 11.85 4.43 -2.50
CA ILE A 61 12.52 3.18 -2.14
C ILE A 61 13.37 2.67 -3.29
N PHE A 62 12.85 2.69 -4.52
CA PHE A 62 13.61 2.33 -5.71
C PHE A 62 14.89 3.17 -5.84
N VAL A 63 14.80 4.50 -5.67
CA VAL A 63 15.96 5.39 -5.74
C VAL A 63 16.97 5.06 -4.64
N ILE A 64 16.51 4.89 -3.40
CA ILE A 64 17.38 4.52 -2.27
C ILE A 64 18.10 3.20 -2.58
N MET A 65 17.39 2.19 -3.02
CA MET A 65 17.97 0.88 -3.33
C MET A 65 18.93 0.93 -4.52
N ALA A 66 18.61 1.71 -5.56
CA ALA A 66 19.52 1.92 -6.69
C ALA A 66 20.84 2.58 -6.26
N VAL A 67 20.79 3.54 -5.33
CA VAL A 67 21.98 4.18 -4.74
C VAL A 67 22.76 3.20 -3.86
N VAL A 68 22.09 2.45 -3.00
CA VAL A 68 22.72 1.45 -2.10
C VAL A 68 23.43 0.37 -2.90
N PHE A 69 22.79 -0.15 -3.94
CA PHE A 69 23.41 -1.18 -4.81
C PHE A 69 24.35 -0.59 -5.87
N ARG A 70 24.38 0.74 -6.02
CA ARG A 70 25.10 1.43 -7.08
C ARG A 70 24.78 0.89 -8.47
N SER A 71 23.55 0.44 -8.66
CA SER A 71 23.07 -0.20 -9.88
C SER A 71 21.57 0.01 -10.03
N PHE A 72 21.16 0.53 -11.17
CA PHE A 72 19.73 0.69 -11.51
C PHE A 72 19.00 -0.66 -11.51
N VAL A 73 19.64 -1.68 -12.08
CA VAL A 73 19.11 -3.05 -12.15
C VAL A 73 18.98 -3.64 -10.76
N GLY A 74 19.98 -3.45 -9.88
CA GLY A 74 19.94 -3.88 -8.49
C GLY A 74 18.79 -3.22 -7.73
N GLY A 75 18.57 -1.93 -7.91
CA GLY A 75 17.42 -1.20 -7.31
C GLY A 75 16.09 -1.76 -7.81
N LEU A 76 15.98 -2.05 -9.11
CA LEU A 76 14.75 -2.62 -9.69
C LEU A 76 14.42 -4.00 -9.08
N PHE A 77 15.40 -4.91 -9.05
CA PHE A 77 15.20 -6.24 -8.45
C PHE A 77 14.88 -6.17 -6.96
N ALA A 78 15.45 -5.22 -6.24
CA ALA A 78 15.17 -5.00 -4.83
C ALA A 78 13.74 -4.50 -4.57
N THR A 79 13.20 -3.67 -5.46
CA THR A 79 11.86 -3.06 -5.31
C THR A 79 10.76 -3.97 -5.89
N LEU A 80 11.09 -4.88 -6.79
CA LEU A 80 10.15 -5.74 -7.51
C LEU A 80 9.26 -6.59 -6.57
N PRO A 81 9.78 -7.29 -5.53
CA PRO A 81 8.94 -8.07 -4.61
C PRO A 81 7.88 -7.21 -3.91
N MET A 82 8.24 -5.99 -3.53
CA MET A 82 7.33 -5.03 -2.92
C MET A 82 6.23 -4.61 -3.89
N GLY A 83 6.59 -4.26 -5.12
CA GLY A 83 5.62 -3.93 -6.17
C GLY A 83 4.63 -5.07 -6.42
N ILE A 84 5.12 -6.31 -6.50
CA ILE A 84 4.27 -7.51 -6.65
C ILE A 84 3.34 -7.66 -5.44
N SER A 85 3.82 -7.47 -4.22
CA SER A 85 3.01 -7.58 -3.00
C SER A 85 1.87 -6.55 -2.98
N VAL A 86 2.13 -5.31 -3.40
CA VAL A 86 1.11 -4.26 -3.51
C VAL A 86 0.07 -4.63 -4.56
N VAL A 87 0.50 -5.09 -5.75
CA VAL A 87 -0.42 -5.52 -6.82
C VAL A 87 -1.24 -6.72 -6.39
N MET A 88 -0.65 -7.71 -5.74
CA MET A 88 -1.36 -8.88 -5.21
C MET A 88 -2.39 -8.48 -4.15
N MET A 89 -2.04 -7.57 -3.26
CA MET A 89 -2.95 -7.09 -2.22
C MET A 89 -4.17 -6.40 -2.81
N PHE A 90 -3.98 -5.42 -3.70
CA PHE A 90 -5.11 -4.74 -4.36
C PHE A 90 -5.89 -5.69 -5.28
N GLY A 91 -5.22 -6.61 -5.97
CA GLY A 91 -5.85 -7.64 -6.78
C GLY A 91 -6.72 -8.58 -5.94
N LEU A 92 -6.24 -9.00 -4.76
CA LEU A 92 -7.00 -9.84 -3.85
C LEU A 92 -8.19 -9.09 -3.24
N MET A 93 -8.01 -7.81 -2.88
CA MET A 93 -9.11 -6.96 -2.41
C MET A 93 -10.20 -6.82 -3.47
N GLY A 94 -9.83 -6.58 -4.74
CA GLY A 94 -10.79 -6.52 -5.84
C GLY A 94 -11.47 -7.87 -6.12
N TYR A 95 -10.74 -8.97 -5.96
CA TYR A 95 -11.33 -10.32 -6.15
C TYR A 95 -12.31 -10.71 -5.03
N LEU A 96 -12.07 -10.25 -3.81
CA LEU A 96 -12.90 -10.53 -2.62
C LEU A 96 -13.99 -9.47 -2.38
N ASP A 97 -14.17 -8.53 -3.30
CA ASP A 97 -15.09 -7.39 -3.15
C ASP A 97 -14.87 -6.60 -1.84
N ILE A 98 -13.60 -6.49 -1.40
CA ILE A 98 -13.22 -5.68 -0.25
C ILE A 98 -13.11 -4.22 -0.71
N PRO A 99 -13.94 -3.31 -0.19
CA PRO A 99 -13.92 -1.92 -0.61
C PRO A 99 -12.64 -1.20 -0.19
N LEU A 100 -12.19 -0.28 -1.04
CA LEU A 100 -11.12 0.66 -0.72
C LEU A 100 -11.70 1.77 0.17
N ASP A 101 -11.54 1.62 1.46
CA ASP A 101 -11.94 2.60 2.47
C ASP A 101 -10.73 3.09 3.28
N VAL A 102 -10.97 3.99 4.23
CA VAL A 102 -9.92 4.55 5.10
C VAL A 102 -9.17 3.45 5.84
N THR A 103 -9.87 2.43 6.33
CA THR A 103 -9.28 1.34 7.12
C THR A 103 -8.36 0.48 6.27
N THR A 104 -8.82 0.06 5.10
CA THR A 104 -8.03 -0.76 4.16
C THR A 104 -6.81 0.00 3.64
N MET A 105 -6.93 1.33 3.44
CA MET A 105 -5.81 2.17 3.03
C MET A 105 -4.76 2.33 4.12
N LEU A 106 -5.16 2.47 5.39
CA LEU A 106 -4.23 2.51 6.52
C LEU A 106 -3.49 1.17 6.67
N LEU A 107 -4.21 0.05 6.57
CA LEU A 107 -3.60 -1.28 6.60
C LEU A 107 -2.59 -1.47 5.46
N THR A 108 -2.91 -0.99 4.24
CA THR A 108 -2.01 -1.02 3.09
C THR A 108 -0.72 -0.24 3.38
N SER A 109 -0.83 0.95 3.97
CA SER A 109 0.35 1.77 4.32
C SER A 109 1.27 1.06 5.30
N ILE A 110 0.69 0.45 6.34
CA ILE A 110 1.44 -0.31 7.34
C ILE A 110 2.12 -1.52 6.69
N LEU A 111 1.40 -2.28 5.88
CA LEU A 111 1.93 -3.46 5.20
C LEU A 111 3.09 -3.11 4.28
N VAL A 112 2.97 -2.03 3.50
CA VAL A 112 4.03 -1.54 2.62
C VAL A 112 5.24 -1.11 3.45
N GLY A 113 5.06 -0.34 4.52
CA GLY A 113 6.15 0.09 5.39
C GLY A 113 6.92 -1.08 5.99
N VAL A 114 6.22 -2.05 6.55
CA VAL A 114 6.83 -3.27 7.12
C VAL A 114 7.53 -4.11 6.04
N GLY A 115 6.91 -4.24 4.85
CA GLY A 115 7.49 -4.97 3.73
C GLY A 115 8.80 -4.36 3.23
N VAL A 116 8.90 -3.02 3.24
CA VAL A 116 10.13 -2.30 2.91
C VAL A 116 11.24 -2.63 3.89
N ASP A 117 10.96 -2.54 5.18
CA ASP A 117 11.95 -2.82 6.22
C ASP A 117 12.54 -4.22 6.08
N TYR A 118 11.71 -5.22 5.86
CA TYR A 118 12.17 -6.60 5.64
C TYR A 118 13.01 -6.75 4.39
N THR A 119 12.60 -6.11 3.29
CA THR A 119 13.34 -6.17 2.02
C THR A 119 14.71 -5.51 2.16
N VAL A 120 14.78 -4.34 2.79
CA VAL A 120 16.03 -3.61 3.00
C VAL A 120 16.98 -4.41 3.88
N HIS A 121 16.50 -4.94 5.01
CA HIS A 121 17.32 -5.74 5.91
C HIS A 121 17.83 -7.03 5.25
N PHE A 122 16.97 -7.74 4.52
CA PHE A 122 17.36 -8.95 3.81
C PHE A 122 18.45 -8.67 2.77
N LEU A 123 18.25 -7.65 1.96
CA LEU A 123 19.19 -7.31 0.89
C LEU A 123 20.51 -6.73 1.43
N TRP A 124 20.46 -6.03 2.54
CA TRP A 124 21.67 -5.55 3.22
C TRP A 124 22.54 -6.72 3.67
N HIS A 125 21.97 -7.68 4.38
CA HIS A 125 22.68 -8.87 4.82
C HIS A 125 23.20 -9.71 3.66
N LEU A 126 22.38 -9.90 2.60
CA LEU A 126 22.79 -10.62 1.40
C LEU A 126 24.02 -9.97 0.75
N ARG A 127 23.99 -8.64 0.63
CA ARG A 127 25.13 -7.90 0.06
C ARG A 127 26.39 -8.01 0.92
N ASP A 128 26.24 -8.01 2.23
CA ASP A 128 27.33 -8.09 3.17
C ASP A 128 28.03 -9.44 3.07
N HIS A 129 27.28 -10.54 3.05
CA HIS A 129 27.79 -11.89 2.83
C HIS A 129 28.50 -12.06 1.48
N ILE A 130 27.95 -11.47 0.41
CA ILE A 130 28.63 -11.49 -0.91
C ILE A 130 29.95 -10.74 -0.89
N LYS A 131 30.04 -9.62 -0.14
CA LYS A 131 31.29 -8.86 0.00
C LYS A 131 32.35 -9.61 0.81
N ASP A 132 31.91 -10.39 1.79
CA ASP A 132 32.78 -11.20 2.65
C ASP A 132 33.34 -12.43 1.90
N GLY A 133 32.93 -12.65 0.66
CA GLY A 133 33.45 -13.69 -0.24
C GLY A 133 32.62 -14.96 -0.29
N ASP A 134 31.42 -14.97 0.33
CA ASP A 134 30.47 -16.07 0.22
C ASP A 134 30.02 -16.26 -1.22
N THR A 135 29.81 -17.49 -1.64
CA THR A 135 29.12 -17.77 -2.90
C THR A 135 27.67 -17.30 -2.81
N LEU A 136 27.04 -17.00 -3.93
CA LEU A 136 25.64 -16.53 -3.98
C LEU A 136 24.69 -17.48 -3.20
N GLU A 137 24.90 -18.79 -3.35
CA GLU A 137 24.09 -19.79 -2.66
C GLU A 137 24.29 -19.77 -1.14
N GLN A 138 25.53 -19.63 -0.67
CA GLN A 138 25.87 -19.51 0.75
C GLN A 138 25.33 -18.19 1.32
N ALA A 139 25.51 -17.08 0.60
CA ALA A 139 25.01 -15.77 1.00
C ALA A 139 23.47 -15.77 1.17
N ILE A 140 22.73 -16.37 0.22
CA ILE A 140 21.28 -16.53 0.31
C ILE A 140 20.90 -17.38 1.51
N SER A 141 21.53 -18.54 1.69
CA SER A 141 21.23 -19.46 2.81
C SER A 141 21.49 -18.81 4.16
N ASN A 142 22.64 -18.15 4.32
CA ASN A 142 23.01 -17.47 5.56
C ASN A 142 22.08 -16.27 5.86
N THR A 143 21.76 -15.47 4.85
CA THR A 143 20.81 -14.36 4.99
C THR A 143 19.42 -14.86 5.37
N PHE A 144 18.96 -15.98 4.78
CA PHE A 144 17.67 -16.56 5.12
C PHE A 144 17.61 -17.08 6.55
N LEU A 145 18.68 -17.63 7.06
CA LEU A 145 18.77 -18.10 8.45
C LEU A 145 18.76 -16.94 9.45
N ILE A 146 19.34 -15.83 9.11
CA ILE A 146 19.44 -14.64 10.01
C ILE A 146 18.17 -13.80 9.90
N SER A 147 17.84 -13.31 8.71
CA SER A 147 16.72 -12.40 8.48
C SER A 147 15.38 -13.11 8.35
N GLY A 148 15.33 -14.30 7.73
CA GLY A 148 14.11 -15.05 7.50
C GLY A 148 13.42 -15.51 8.78
N ARG A 149 14.16 -15.87 9.82
CA ARG A 149 13.59 -16.22 11.14
C ARG A 149 12.90 -15.01 11.76
N GLY A 150 13.54 -13.83 11.73
CA GLY A 150 12.95 -12.58 12.24
C GLY A 150 11.67 -12.20 11.49
N ILE A 151 11.67 -12.31 10.17
CA ILE A 151 10.52 -12.04 9.31
C ILE A 151 9.36 -12.99 9.62
N LEU A 152 9.64 -14.29 9.75
CA LEU A 152 8.62 -15.31 10.08
C LEU A 152 8.01 -15.08 11.46
N PHE A 153 8.83 -14.84 12.49
CA PHE A 153 8.34 -14.57 13.83
C PHE A 153 7.49 -13.30 13.90
N ASN A 154 7.93 -12.24 13.21
CA ASN A 154 7.19 -10.98 13.20
C ASN A 154 5.89 -11.09 12.38
N GLY A 155 5.92 -11.79 11.24
CA GLY A 155 4.73 -12.07 10.45
C GLY A 155 3.70 -12.91 11.20
N LEU A 156 4.14 -13.95 11.92
CA LEU A 156 3.26 -14.75 12.79
C LEU A 156 2.69 -13.93 13.96
N SER A 157 3.48 -13.04 14.54
CA SER A 157 3.06 -12.16 15.66
C SER A 157 1.97 -11.16 15.27
N VAL A 158 1.91 -10.77 14.00
CA VAL A 158 0.88 -9.84 13.49
C VAL A 158 -0.43 -10.55 13.18
N VAL A 159 -0.38 -11.87 12.91
CA VAL A 159 -1.58 -12.68 12.55
C VAL A 159 -2.27 -13.26 13.80
N VAL A 160 -1.57 -13.38 14.93
CA VAL A 160 -2.10 -13.90 16.21
C VAL A 160 -2.55 -12.77 17.11
#